data_5326057b3ef582dba11f21357cf22071
#
_entry.id   5326057b3ef582dba11f21357cf22071
#
_cell.length_a   1.000
_cell.length_b   1.000
_cell.length_c   1.000
_cell.angle_alpha   90.00
_cell.angle_beta   90.00
_cell.angle_gamma   90.00
#
_symmetry.space_group_name_H-M   'P 1'
#
loop_
_entity.id
_entity.type
_entity.pdbx_description
1 polymer ?
#
loop_
_entity_poly.entity_id
_entity_poly.type
_entity_poly.pdbx_seq_one_letter_code
_entity_poly.pdbx_strand_id
1 'polypeptide(L)'
;TNANPPKVTILITKKSTEEIGYGEARGPNKLIFTLKEKNKSGLNGKTIIIDPGHGTFNEDGSYDVGCSGMMGTYESEVNLQTAFELGKMLSSQGATVIYTRTEERNIKTPDLEGRANLANSSGADMFISIHFNAARDPDAQGTETYYYTDLGRRLAEKIHKNVLSKVGFEDRGIKKRGFYVCREIVSIPSILIEPLFLSNKKGESWIREEVNVKKLAEGIQ
;
A
#
# COMPACT_ATOMS: atom_id res chain seq x y z
N THR A 1 -35.96 7.77 -25.19
CA THR A 1 -36.58 6.81 -24.23
C THR A 1 -35.58 6.64 -23.07
N ASN A 2 -35.87 7.31 -21.94
CA ASN A 2 -35.13 7.15 -20.69
C ASN A 2 -35.48 5.77 -20.11
N ALA A 3 -34.79 4.73 -20.55
CA ALA A 3 -34.87 3.45 -19.86
C ALA A 3 -34.07 3.57 -18.56
N ASN A 4 -34.75 3.47 -17.41
CA ASN A 4 -34.07 3.30 -16.13
C ASN A 4 -33.11 2.11 -16.24
N PRO A 5 -31.84 2.25 -15.82
CA PRO A 5 -30.92 1.12 -15.84
C PRO A 5 -31.47 -0.03 -14.99
N PRO A 6 -31.25 -1.27 -15.38
CA PRO A 6 -31.74 -2.42 -14.64
C PRO A 6 -31.21 -2.38 -13.19
N LYS A 7 -32.14 -2.55 -12.26
CA LYS A 7 -31.86 -2.56 -10.82
C LYS A 7 -31.69 -4.00 -10.37
N VAL A 8 -30.53 -4.35 -9.82
CA VAL A 8 -30.32 -5.65 -9.15
C VAL A 8 -30.38 -5.39 -7.64
N THR A 9 -31.26 -6.09 -6.96
CA THR A 9 -31.36 -6.06 -5.49
C THR A 9 -30.83 -7.38 -4.96
N ILE A 10 -29.78 -7.33 -4.15
CA ILE A 10 -29.22 -8.50 -3.46
C ILE A 10 -29.61 -8.38 -2.00
N LEU A 11 -30.40 -9.34 -1.51
CA LEU A 11 -30.78 -9.43 -0.11
C LEU A 11 -29.80 -10.35 0.61
N ILE A 12 -29.08 -9.80 1.60
CA ILE A 12 -28.15 -10.57 2.43
C ILE A 12 -28.73 -10.63 3.84
N THR A 13 -29.06 -11.84 4.30
CA THR A 13 -29.60 -12.08 5.63
C THR A 13 -28.47 -12.49 6.58
N LYS A 14 -28.26 -11.73 7.64
CA LYS A 14 -27.30 -12.01 8.68
C LYS A 14 -27.89 -12.96 9.73
N LYS A 15 -27.10 -13.94 10.19
CA LYS A 15 -27.48 -14.89 11.26
C LYS A 15 -26.98 -14.50 12.66
N SER A 16 -26.22 -13.42 12.81
CA SER A 16 -25.67 -12.98 14.11
C SER A 16 -26.15 -11.57 14.48
N THR A 17 -26.10 -11.23 15.76
CA THR A 17 -26.47 -9.91 16.29
C THR A 17 -25.34 -8.88 16.25
N GLU A 18 -24.16 -9.27 15.80
CA GLU A 18 -22.99 -8.37 15.71
C GLU A 18 -23.17 -7.34 14.60
N GLU A 19 -22.65 -6.12 14.81
CA GLU A 19 -22.66 -5.07 13.80
C GLU A 19 -21.76 -5.43 12.62
N ILE A 20 -22.24 -5.22 11.39
CA ILE A 20 -21.48 -5.43 10.17
C ILE A 20 -21.10 -4.08 9.58
N GLY A 21 -19.82 -3.88 9.28
CA GLY A 21 -19.37 -2.87 8.35
C GLY A 21 -19.52 -3.36 6.90
N TYR A 22 -19.73 -2.45 5.96
CA TYR A 22 -19.73 -2.79 4.54
C TYR A 22 -18.74 -1.91 3.78
N GLY A 23 -18.15 -2.45 2.75
CA GLY A 23 -17.34 -1.73 1.77
C GLY A 23 -17.87 -2.01 0.37
N GLU A 24 -17.82 -0.99 -0.49
CA GLU A 24 -18.11 -1.10 -1.92
C GLU A 24 -16.83 -0.75 -2.70
N ALA A 25 -16.43 -1.63 -3.61
CA ALA A 25 -15.36 -1.37 -4.54
C ALA A 25 -15.83 -1.67 -5.97
N ARG A 26 -15.44 -0.81 -6.93
CA ARG A 26 -15.78 -0.95 -8.35
C ARG A 26 -14.50 -1.14 -9.16
N GLY A 27 -14.36 -2.30 -9.77
CA GLY A 27 -13.37 -2.55 -10.81
C GLY A 27 -13.97 -2.44 -12.22
N PRO A 28 -13.17 -2.55 -13.27
CA PRO A 28 -13.63 -2.34 -14.66
C PRO A 28 -14.79 -3.25 -15.08
N ASN A 29 -14.94 -4.43 -14.49
CA ASN A 29 -16.05 -5.35 -14.77
C ASN A 29 -16.56 -6.06 -13.50
N LYS A 30 -16.27 -5.53 -12.31
CA LYS A 30 -16.66 -6.14 -11.04
C LYS A 30 -17.20 -5.10 -10.08
N LEU A 31 -18.30 -5.43 -9.42
CA LEU A 31 -18.79 -4.77 -8.24
C LEU A 31 -18.61 -5.74 -7.07
N ILE A 32 -17.78 -5.37 -6.11
CA ILE A 32 -17.48 -6.21 -4.94
C ILE A 32 -18.10 -5.54 -3.72
N PHE A 33 -18.98 -6.29 -3.04
CA PHE A 33 -19.47 -5.94 -1.70
C PHE A 33 -18.72 -6.78 -0.68
N THR A 34 -17.99 -6.12 0.20
CA THR A 34 -17.33 -6.77 1.32
C THR A 34 -18.14 -6.51 2.59
N LEU A 35 -18.63 -7.57 3.21
CA LEU A 35 -19.23 -7.51 4.53
C LEU A 35 -18.21 -8.00 5.55
N LYS A 36 -17.85 -7.15 6.50
CA LYS A 36 -16.96 -7.51 7.60
C LYS A 36 -17.63 -7.21 8.93
N GLU A 37 -17.40 -8.06 9.91
CA GLU A 37 -17.80 -7.77 11.28
C GLU A 37 -17.13 -6.47 11.73
N LYS A 38 -17.89 -5.61 12.42
CA LYS A 38 -17.36 -4.37 12.98
C LYS A 38 -16.51 -4.75 14.18
N ASN A 39 -15.21 -4.83 13.97
CA ASN A 39 -14.28 -5.28 14.98
C ASN A 39 -14.04 -4.24 16.07
N LYS A 40 -13.69 -4.75 17.25
CA LYS A 40 -13.17 -4.01 18.41
C LYS A 40 -12.02 -3.09 17.97
N SER A 41 -11.86 -1.97 18.66
CA SER A 41 -10.79 -1.00 18.42
C SER A 41 -9.39 -1.67 18.46
N GLY A 42 -8.50 -1.30 17.55
CA GLY A 42 -7.13 -1.79 17.47
C GLY A 42 -6.88 -2.73 16.29
N LEU A 43 -5.66 -3.25 16.22
CA LEU A 43 -5.18 -4.11 15.12
C LEU A 43 -5.32 -5.62 15.42
N ASN A 44 -5.76 -5.98 16.62
CA ASN A 44 -5.92 -7.39 17.00
C ASN A 44 -6.93 -8.10 16.07
N GLY A 45 -6.50 -9.20 15.47
CA GLY A 45 -7.30 -9.97 14.51
C GLY A 45 -7.41 -9.33 13.13
N LYS A 46 -6.67 -8.24 12.83
CA LYS A 46 -6.56 -7.67 11.50
C LYS A 46 -5.46 -8.34 10.71
N THR A 47 -5.69 -8.55 9.43
CA THR A 47 -4.68 -9.03 8.49
C THR A 47 -4.30 -7.89 7.55
N ILE A 48 -3.01 -7.54 7.51
CA ILE A 48 -2.49 -6.43 6.72
C ILE A 48 -1.45 -6.98 5.74
N ILE A 49 -1.63 -6.66 4.46
CA ILE A 49 -0.61 -6.97 3.46
C ILE A 49 0.30 -5.77 3.31
N ILE A 50 1.60 -6.00 3.48
CA ILE A 50 2.65 -5.04 3.19
C ILE A 50 3.34 -5.48 1.90
N ASP A 51 3.41 -4.56 0.96
CA ASP A 51 4.00 -4.77 -0.36
C ASP A 51 5.26 -3.91 -0.51
N PRO A 52 6.45 -4.46 -0.25
CA PRO A 52 7.69 -3.78 -0.61
C PRO A 52 7.79 -3.73 -2.14
N GLY A 53 7.67 -2.54 -2.73
CA GLY A 53 7.68 -2.36 -4.18
C GLY A 53 8.95 -2.90 -4.84
N HIS A 54 8.89 -3.16 -6.15
CA HIS A 54 10.00 -3.72 -6.91
C HIS A 54 10.47 -5.11 -6.45
N GLY A 55 11.71 -5.46 -6.71
CA GLY A 55 12.30 -6.72 -6.24
C GLY A 55 11.87 -7.95 -7.04
N THR A 56 11.35 -7.78 -8.25
CA THR A 56 11.01 -8.85 -9.19
C THR A 56 12.10 -9.05 -10.24
N PHE A 57 12.07 -10.17 -10.92
CA PHE A 57 12.86 -10.37 -12.13
C PHE A 57 12.01 -10.08 -13.37
N ASN A 58 12.57 -9.29 -14.28
CA ASN A 58 11.98 -9.00 -15.57
C ASN A 58 12.08 -10.22 -16.51
N GLU A 59 11.37 -10.21 -17.63
CA GLU A 59 11.40 -11.27 -18.63
C GLU A 59 12.79 -11.51 -19.23
N ASP A 60 13.63 -10.47 -19.29
CA ASP A 60 15.03 -10.55 -19.75
C ASP A 60 16.00 -11.07 -18.69
N GLY A 61 15.51 -11.43 -17.50
CA GLY A 61 16.30 -11.92 -16.37
C GLY A 61 16.98 -10.81 -15.56
N SER A 62 16.79 -9.52 -15.90
CA SER A 62 17.27 -8.41 -15.09
C SER A 62 16.44 -8.28 -13.80
N TYR A 63 17.10 -7.83 -12.73
CA TYR A 63 16.45 -7.59 -11.44
C TYR A 63 15.94 -6.15 -11.37
N ASP A 64 14.65 -5.99 -11.03
CA ASP A 64 14.02 -4.69 -10.86
C ASP A 64 14.37 -4.08 -9.49
N VAL A 65 15.34 -3.19 -9.48
CA VAL A 65 15.75 -2.45 -8.28
C VAL A 65 14.87 -1.22 -8.01
N GLY A 66 13.94 -0.89 -8.90
CA GLY A 66 13.24 0.40 -8.89
C GLY A 66 14.17 1.54 -9.29
N CYS A 67 14.02 2.70 -8.67
CA CYS A 67 14.95 3.80 -8.86
C CYS A 67 16.21 3.64 -8.00
N SER A 68 17.24 4.39 -8.36
CA SER A 68 18.52 4.44 -7.63
C SER A 68 18.80 5.86 -7.19
N GLY A 69 19.17 6.03 -5.95
CA GLY A 69 19.68 7.28 -5.41
C GLY A 69 21.09 7.59 -5.90
N MET A 70 21.52 8.84 -5.74
CA MET A 70 22.85 9.31 -6.16
C MET A 70 23.99 8.69 -5.34
N MET A 71 23.70 8.24 -4.11
CA MET A 71 24.66 7.58 -3.21
C MET A 71 24.59 6.05 -3.31
N GLY A 72 23.91 5.51 -4.32
CA GLY A 72 23.84 4.10 -4.61
C GLY A 72 22.77 3.32 -3.82
N THR A 73 21.81 4.00 -3.22
CA THR A 73 20.68 3.34 -2.54
C THR A 73 19.68 2.83 -3.58
N TYR A 74 19.31 1.57 -3.53
CA TYR A 74 18.28 0.99 -4.38
C TYR A 74 16.90 1.08 -3.70
N GLU A 75 15.88 1.43 -4.49
CA GLU A 75 14.51 1.55 -4.01
C GLU A 75 14.00 0.23 -3.44
N SER A 76 14.25 -0.90 -4.13
CA SER A 76 13.82 -2.22 -3.66
C SER A 76 14.32 -2.54 -2.25
N GLU A 77 15.56 -2.16 -1.92
CA GLU A 77 16.17 -2.41 -0.62
C GLU A 77 15.50 -1.61 0.50
N VAL A 78 15.34 -0.29 0.30
CA VAL A 78 14.72 0.57 1.32
C VAL A 78 13.22 0.31 1.46
N ASN A 79 12.53 -0.13 0.39
CA ASN A 79 11.17 -0.62 0.45
C ASN A 79 11.07 -1.83 1.41
N LEU A 80 11.96 -2.80 1.26
CA LEU A 80 11.97 -4.01 2.08
C LEU A 80 12.31 -3.72 3.54
N GLN A 81 13.31 -2.86 3.78
CA GLN A 81 13.68 -2.43 5.14
C GLN A 81 12.52 -1.74 5.85
N THR A 82 11.85 -0.79 5.16
CA THR A 82 10.69 -0.08 5.70
C THR A 82 9.53 -1.02 5.97
N ALA A 83 9.28 -1.96 5.06
CA ALA A 83 8.23 -2.96 5.21
C ALA A 83 8.44 -3.84 6.44
N PHE A 84 9.68 -4.27 6.72
CA PHE A 84 9.97 -5.09 7.89
C PHE A 84 9.81 -4.32 9.21
N GLU A 85 10.25 -3.05 9.27
CA GLU A 85 10.03 -2.23 10.47
C GLU A 85 8.53 -2.01 10.70
N LEU A 86 7.76 -1.68 9.65
CA LEU A 86 6.30 -1.57 9.74
C LEU A 86 5.66 -2.87 10.22
N GLY A 87 6.05 -3.99 9.65
CA GLY A 87 5.47 -5.28 10.01
C GLY A 87 5.74 -5.69 11.45
N LYS A 88 6.94 -5.41 11.99
CA LYS A 88 7.25 -5.60 13.41
C LYS A 88 6.30 -4.79 14.30
N MET A 89 6.07 -3.52 13.96
CA MET A 89 5.19 -2.63 14.72
C MET A 89 3.73 -3.10 14.68
N LEU A 90 3.21 -3.44 13.49
CA LEU A 90 1.84 -3.93 13.32
C LEU A 90 1.62 -5.27 14.05
N SER A 91 2.58 -6.19 13.94
CA SER A 91 2.51 -7.49 14.63
C SER A 91 2.55 -7.34 16.15
N SER A 92 3.33 -6.39 16.68
CA SER A 92 3.36 -6.11 18.12
C SER A 92 2.02 -5.59 18.66
N GLN A 93 1.15 -5.06 17.79
CA GLN A 93 -0.21 -4.62 18.11
C GLN A 93 -1.28 -5.67 17.82
N GLY A 94 -0.87 -6.90 17.50
CA GLY A 94 -1.78 -8.03 17.30
C GLY A 94 -2.29 -8.21 15.87
N ALA A 95 -1.74 -7.47 14.89
CA ALA A 95 -2.05 -7.72 13.49
C ALA A 95 -1.34 -8.97 12.96
N THR A 96 -2.01 -9.69 12.05
CA THR A 96 -1.35 -10.65 11.17
C THR A 96 -0.79 -9.89 9.97
N VAL A 97 0.51 -10.03 9.73
CA VAL A 97 1.19 -9.38 8.60
C VAL A 97 1.53 -10.39 7.53
N ILE A 98 1.17 -10.07 6.29
CA ILE A 98 1.52 -10.82 5.09
C ILE A 98 2.40 -9.91 4.23
N TYR A 99 3.56 -10.39 3.80
CA TYR A 99 4.42 -9.68 2.88
C TYR A 99 4.27 -10.24 1.47
N THR A 100 4.30 -9.39 0.44
CA THR A 100 4.34 -9.85 -0.96
C THR A 100 5.70 -10.42 -1.32
N ARG A 101 6.76 -9.95 -0.66
CA ARG A 101 8.11 -10.51 -0.70
C ARG A 101 8.84 -10.28 0.62
N THR A 102 9.78 -11.15 0.95
CA THR A 102 10.59 -11.10 2.18
C THR A 102 12.08 -11.11 1.93
N GLU A 103 12.50 -11.17 0.68
CA GLU A 103 13.89 -11.28 0.27
C GLU A 103 14.21 -10.34 -0.88
N GLU A 104 15.45 -9.91 -0.95
CA GLU A 104 16.02 -9.33 -2.15
C GLU A 104 16.37 -10.46 -3.14
N ARG A 105 16.20 -10.17 -4.45
CA ARG A 105 16.64 -11.07 -5.53
C ARG A 105 16.06 -12.50 -5.46
N ASN A 106 14.80 -12.64 -5.05
CA ASN A 106 14.12 -13.92 -5.07
C ASN A 106 13.31 -14.08 -6.35
N ILE A 107 13.62 -15.08 -7.17
CA ILE A 107 12.90 -15.36 -8.43
C ILE A 107 11.41 -15.70 -8.21
N LYS A 108 11.02 -16.04 -6.99
CA LYS A 108 9.63 -16.31 -6.63
C LYS A 108 8.85 -15.06 -6.21
N THR A 109 9.51 -13.88 -6.19
CA THR A 109 8.82 -12.63 -5.89
C THR A 109 7.70 -12.42 -6.92
N PRO A 110 6.43 -12.26 -6.48
CA PRO A 110 5.32 -12.13 -7.40
C PRO A 110 5.42 -10.82 -8.21
N ASP A 111 5.02 -10.89 -9.45
CA ASP A 111 4.77 -9.72 -10.29
C ASP A 111 3.56 -8.91 -9.80
N LEU A 112 3.22 -7.83 -10.50
CA LEU A 112 2.11 -6.96 -10.10
C LEU A 112 0.77 -7.70 -10.06
N GLU A 113 0.54 -8.64 -10.98
CA GLU A 113 -0.68 -9.46 -11.01
C GLU A 113 -0.71 -10.42 -9.82
N GLY A 114 0.38 -11.09 -9.53
CA GLY A 114 0.51 -11.97 -8.38
C GLY A 114 0.28 -11.24 -7.06
N ARG A 115 0.79 -10.01 -6.90
CA ARG A 115 0.56 -9.17 -5.72
C ARG A 115 -0.93 -8.80 -5.56
N ALA A 116 -1.59 -8.42 -6.66
CA ALA A 116 -3.01 -8.09 -6.65
C ALA A 116 -3.88 -9.33 -6.37
N ASN A 117 -3.54 -10.47 -6.95
CA ASN A 117 -4.24 -11.74 -6.72
C ASN A 117 -4.11 -12.21 -5.27
N LEU A 118 -2.91 -12.09 -4.68
CA LEU A 118 -2.70 -12.36 -3.25
C LEU A 118 -3.62 -11.49 -2.39
N ALA A 119 -3.69 -10.18 -2.66
CA ALA A 119 -4.52 -9.27 -1.90
C ALA A 119 -6.02 -9.59 -2.03
N ASN A 120 -6.49 -9.84 -3.25
CA ASN A 120 -7.90 -10.10 -3.51
C ASN A 120 -8.40 -11.46 -2.96
N SER A 121 -7.49 -12.42 -2.76
CA SER A 121 -7.82 -13.78 -2.31
C SER A 121 -7.52 -14.05 -0.82
N SER A 122 -6.69 -13.24 -0.17
CA SER A 122 -6.20 -13.48 1.19
C SER A 122 -7.23 -13.25 2.30
N GLY A 123 -8.31 -12.52 2.02
CA GLY A 123 -9.23 -12.04 3.06
C GLY A 123 -8.63 -10.96 3.98
N ALA A 124 -7.52 -10.34 3.61
CA ALA A 124 -6.89 -9.27 4.36
C ALA A 124 -7.82 -8.05 4.54
N ASP A 125 -7.46 -7.19 5.49
CA ASP A 125 -8.21 -5.98 5.81
C ASP A 125 -7.74 -4.76 5.03
N MET A 126 -6.45 -4.72 4.66
CA MET A 126 -5.86 -3.65 3.86
C MET A 126 -4.57 -4.08 3.16
N PHE A 127 -4.20 -3.32 2.14
CA PHE A 127 -2.97 -3.48 1.37
C PHE A 127 -2.20 -2.16 1.33
N ILE A 128 -0.92 -2.19 1.70
CA ILE A 128 -0.04 -1.03 1.76
C ILE A 128 1.20 -1.33 0.92
N SER A 129 1.32 -0.66 -0.23
CA SER A 129 2.53 -0.71 -1.05
C SER A 129 3.48 0.43 -0.67
N ILE A 130 4.75 0.12 -0.52
CA ILE A 130 5.81 1.04 -0.11
C ILE A 130 6.77 1.21 -1.27
N HIS A 131 6.95 2.45 -1.69
CA HIS A 131 7.82 2.90 -2.75
C HIS A 131 8.58 4.16 -2.35
N PHE A 132 9.58 4.56 -3.15
CA PHE A 132 10.30 5.81 -3.03
C PHE A 132 10.40 6.48 -4.40
N ASN A 133 9.93 7.70 -4.49
CA ASN A 133 9.78 8.43 -5.73
C ASN A 133 11.12 8.79 -6.39
N ALA A 134 11.07 9.07 -7.68
CA ALA A 134 12.18 9.63 -8.42
C ALA A 134 11.72 10.63 -9.47
N ALA A 135 12.54 11.64 -9.72
CA ALA A 135 12.32 12.62 -10.77
C ALA A 135 13.63 12.93 -11.50
N ARG A 136 13.51 13.48 -12.72
CA ARG A 136 14.67 14.02 -13.44
C ARG A 136 15.23 15.29 -12.79
N ASP A 137 14.36 16.06 -12.15
CA ASP A 137 14.73 17.22 -11.36
C ASP A 137 15.31 16.73 -10.01
N PRO A 138 16.60 16.97 -9.72
CA PRO A 138 17.24 16.54 -8.48
C PRO A 138 16.72 17.29 -7.25
N ASP A 139 16.06 18.43 -7.43
CA ASP A 139 15.47 19.21 -6.35
C ASP A 139 14.03 18.77 -6.01
N ALA A 140 13.45 17.89 -6.83
CA ALA A 140 12.12 17.33 -6.54
C ALA A 140 12.13 16.61 -5.19
N GLN A 141 11.21 16.98 -4.31
CA GLN A 141 11.05 16.42 -2.98
C GLN A 141 9.58 16.40 -2.55
N GLY A 142 9.30 15.75 -1.46
CA GLY A 142 7.95 15.73 -0.86
C GLY A 142 7.34 14.36 -0.78
N THR A 143 6.20 14.28 -0.10
CA THR A 143 5.46 13.04 0.17
C THR A 143 4.22 12.96 -0.71
N GLU A 144 4.02 11.84 -1.36
CA GLU A 144 2.83 11.53 -2.17
C GLU A 144 2.22 10.22 -1.67
N THR A 145 0.90 10.10 -1.75
CA THR A 145 0.22 8.82 -1.51
C THR A 145 -0.84 8.60 -2.58
N TYR A 146 -0.82 7.41 -3.16
CA TYR A 146 -1.68 7.08 -4.28
C TYR A 146 -2.76 6.09 -3.88
N TYR A 147 -3.94 6.29 -4.48
CA TYR A 147 -5.10 5.42 -4.33
C TYR A 147 -5.88 5.35 -5.64
N TYR A 148 -6.80 4.41 -5.75
CA TYR A 148 -7.72 4.33 -6.89
C TYR A 148 -9.18 4.23 -6.46
N THR A 149 -9.50 3.43 -5.44
CA THR A 149 -10.85 3.23 -4.91
C THR A 149 -11.20 4.22 -3.80
N ASP A 150 -12.48 4.41 -3.47
CA ASP A 150 -12.90 5.24 -2.34
C ASP A 150 -12.45 4.68 -0.98
N LEU A 151 -12.35 3.35 -0.86
CA LEU A 151 -11.77 2.72 0.33
C LEU A 151 -10.29 3.07 0.46
N GLY A 152 -9.54 2.97 -0.64
CA GLY A 152 -8.14 3.38 -0.70
C GLY A 152 -7.96 4.87 -0.36
N ARG A 153 -8.85 5.75 -0.84
CA ARG A 153 -8.80 7.19 -0.52
C ARG A 153 -8.85 7.46 0.98
N ARG A 154 -9.77 6.82 1.69
CA ARG A 154 -9.91 7.00 3.15
C ARG A 154 -8.67 6.52 3.92
N LEU A 155 -8.05 5.43 3.46
CA LEU A 155 -6.80 4.92 4.02
C LEU A 155 -5.66 5.90 3.72
N ALA A 156 -5.55 6.36 2.45
CA ALA A 156 -4.53 7.32 2.03
C ALA A 156 -4.58 8.62 2.84
N GLU A 157 -5.76 9.20 3.08
CA GLU A 157 -5.93 10.42 3.87
C GLU A 157 -5.33 10.31 5.27
N LYS A 158 -5.54 9.17 5.93
CA LYS A 158 -5.04 8.94 7.31
C LYS A 158 -3.54 8.69 7.33
N ILE A 159 -3.08 7.76 6.53
CA ILE A 159 -1.66 7.37 6.51
C ILE A 159 -0.79 8.53 6.01
N HIS A 160 -1.20 9.21 4.92
CA HIS A 160 -0.47 10.35 4.37
C HIS A 160 -0.22 11.44 5.42
N LYS A 161 -1.24 11.82 6.17
CA LYS A 161 -1.14 12.82 7.26
C LYS A 161 -0.13 12.40 8.32
N ASN A 162 -0.16 11.12 8.72
CA ASN A 162 0.76 10.61 9.73
C ASN A 162 2.19 10.55 9.20
N VAL A 163 2.39 10.06 7.97
CA VAL A 163 3.71 10.02 7.31
C VAL A 163 4.31 11.43 7.25
N LEU A 164 3.56 12.44 6.78
CA LEU A 164 4.03 13.82 6.73
C LEU A 164 4.53 14.30 8.09
N SER A 165 3.83 13.98 9.17
CA SER A 165 4.21 14.39 10.53
C SER A 165 5.53 13.78 11.01
N LYS A 166 5.95 12.66 10.41
CA LYS A 166 7.16 11.91 10.79
C LYS A 166 8.35 12.21 9.88
N VAL A 167 8.12 12.35 8.57
CA VAL A 167 9.22 12.52 7.61
C VAL A 167 9.66 13.98 7.43
N GLY A 168 8.73 14.94 7.63
CA GLY A 168 9.04 16.37 7.57
C GLY A 168 9.40 16.90 6.17
N PHE A 169 8.98 16.19 5.11
CA PHE A 169 9.08 16.65 3.72
C PHE A 169 7.83 17.41 3.29
N GLU A 170 7.91 18.09 2.14
CA GLU A 170 6.79 18.83 1.54
C GLU A 170 5.58 17.93 1.32
N ASP A 171 4.38 18.47 1.57
CA ASP A 171 3.12 17.80 1.26
C ASP A 171 2.78 17.96 -0.22
N ARG A 172 2.83 16.85 -0.98
CA ARG A 172 2.42 16.81 -2.38
C ARG A 172 1.05 16.16 -2.55
N GLY A 173 0.41 15.81 -1.46
CA GLY A 173 -0.98 15.35 -1.37
C GLY A 173 -1.22 13.89 -1.71
N ILE A 174 -2.46 13.50 -1.50
CA ILE A 174 -2.98 12.22 -1.97
C ILE A 174 -3.47 12.35 -3.41
N LYS A 175 -3.26 11.33 -4.23
CA LYS A 175 -3.54 11.39 -5.67
C LYS A 175 -4.28 10.14 -6.15
N LYS A 176 -5.34 10.32 -6.93
CA LYS A 176 -5.98 9.20 -7.61
C LYS A 176 -5.17 8.85 -8.85
N ARG A 177 -4.57 7.64 -8.87
CA ARG A 177 -3.79 7.11 -9.99
C ARG A 177 -4.06 5.62 -10.20
N GLY A 178 -4.02 5.19 -11.46
CA GLY A 178 -4.27 3.80 -11.84
C GLY A 178 -3.04 2.89 -11.71
N PHE A 179 -2.19 3.07 -10.67
CA PHE A 179 -1.16 2.08 -10.37
C PHE A 179 -1.80 0.71 -10.23
N TYR A 180 -1.12 -0.32 -10.74
CA TYR A 180 -1.68 -1.66 -10.87
C TYR A 180 -2.26 -2.17 -9.53
N VAL A 181 -1.45 -2.16 -8.49
CA VAL A 181 -1.88 -2.65 -7.15
C VAL A 181 -2.98 -1.78 -6.51
N CYS A 182 -3.09 -0.49 -6.87
CA CYS A 182 -4.20 0.34 -6.39
C CYS A 182 -5.49 0.08 -7.17
N ARG A 183 -5.39 -0.21 -8.48
CA ARG A 183 -6.53 -0.37 -9.40
C ARG A 183 -7.11 -1.77 -9.38
N GLU A 184 -6.26 -2.80 -9.38
CA GLU A 184 -6.69 -4.20 -9.45
C GLU A 184 -7.03 -4.81 -8.09
N ILE A 185 -6.60 -4.20 -6.99
CA ILE A 185 -7.02 -4.59 -5.64
C ILE A 185 -8.32 -3.85 -5.30
N VAL A 186 -9.43 -4.53 -5.47
CA VAL A 186 -10.78 -3.94 -5.33
C VAL A 186 -11.57 -4.48 -4.15
N SER A 187 -11.10 -5.56 -3.51
CA SER A 187 -11.77 -6.21 -2.38
C SER A 187 -11.51 -5.52 -1.03
N ILE A 188 -10.40 -4.79 -0.91
CA ILE A 188 -9.91 -4.16 0.31
C ILE A 188 -9.35 -2.76 0.01
N PRO A 189 -9.21 -1.87 1.03
CA PRO A 189 -8.46 -0.63 0.88
C PRO A 189 -7.04 -0.91 0.41
N SER A 190 -6.61 -0.25 -0.68
CA SER A 190 -5.26 -0.37 -1.23
C SER A 190 -4.68 1.01 -1.50
N ILE A 191 -3.45 1.22 -1.08
CA ILE A 191 -2.68 2.45 -1.31
C ILE A 191 -1.24 2.12 -1.72
N LEU A 192 -0.60 3.11 -2.36
CA LEU A 192 0.83 3.13 -2.63
C LEU A 192 1.41 4.43 -2.05
N ILE A 193 2.44 4.31 -1.23
CA ILE A 193 3.07 5.43 -0.52
C ILE A 193 4.42 5.72 -1.15
N GLU A 194 4.65 7.02 -1.44
CA GLU A 194 5.91 7.59 -1.90
C GLU A 194 6.35 8.66 -0.88
N PRO A 195 7.00 8.30 0.23
CA PRO A 195 7.23 9.20 1.34
C PRO A 195 8.24 10.31 1.03
N LEU A 196 9.14 10.06 0.09
CA LEU A 196 10.18 11.00 -0.35
C LEU A 196 10.71 10.60 -1.73
N PHE A 197 11.54 11.47 -2.32
CA PHE A 197 12.22 11.21 -3.59
C PHE A 197 13.62 10.67 -3.32
N LEU A 198 13.88 9.44 -3.76
CA LEU A 198 15.19 8.81 -3.62
C LEU A 198 16.22 9.47 -4.56
N SER A 199 15.79 10.04 -5.69
CA SER A 199 16.61 10.85 -6.58
C SER A 199 17.07 12.19 -5.98
N ASN A 200 16.47 12.63 -4.86
CA ASN A 200 16.85 13.83 -4.14
C ASN A 200 17.88 13.51 -3.05
N LYS A 201 19.02 14.22 -3.04
CA LYS A 201 20.11 13.97 -2.08
C LYS A 201 19.67 14.02 -0.62
N LYS A 202 18.78 14.96 -0.26
CA LYS A 202 18.25 15.08 1.11
C LYS A 202 17.35 13.91 1.45
N GLY A 203 16.50 13.47 0.50
CA GLY A 203 15.64 12.32 0.65
C GLY A 203 16.43 11.03 0.83
N GLU A 204 17.41 10.79 -0.05
CA GLU A 204 18.28 9.62 0.03
C GLU A 204 19.09 9.61 1.34
N SER A 205 19.73 10.73 1.72
CA SER A 205 20.45 10.82 3.00
C SER A 205 19.56 10.51 4.19
N TRP A 206 18.31 10.99 4.17
CA TRP A 206 17.35 10.79 5.25
C TRP A 206 16.99 9.31 5.44
N ILE A 207 16.68 8.60 4.34
CA ILE A 207 16.22 7.20 4.44
C ILE A 207 17.37 6.21 4.74
N ARG A 208 18.62 6.60 4.51
CA ARG A 208 19.79 5.77 4.84
C ARG A 208 20.02 5.62 6.34
N GLU A 209 19.43 6.49 7.15
CA GLU A 209 19.51 6.43 8.60
C GLU A 209 18.46 5.46 9.16
N GLU A 210 18.87 4.41 9.85
CA GLU A 210 17.97 3.40 10.43
C GLU A 210 16.88 4.00 11.33
N VAL A 211 17.21 5.05 12.08
CA VAL A 211 16.24 5.76 12.92
C VAL A 211 15.12 6.39 12.10
N ASN A 212 15.40 6.82 10.87
CA ASN A 212 14.42 7.45 10.00
C ASN A 212 13.56 6.40 9.28
N VAL A 213 14.11 5.22 8.96
CA VAL A 213 13.30 4.06 8.51
C VAL A 213 12.24 3.72 9.56
N LYS A 214 12.61 3.69 10.84
CA LYS A 214 11.66 3.47 11.96
C LYS A 214 10.62 4.58 12.06
N LYS A 215 11.02 5.85 11.96
CA LYS A 215 10.08 6.99 11.95
C LYS A 215 9.08 6.93 10.79
N LEU A 216 9.54 6.52 9.60
CA LEU A 216 8.65 6.32 8.46
C LEU A 216 7.65 5.20 8.74
N ALA A 217 8.12 4.06 9.24
CA ALA A 217 7.24 2.95 9.62
C ALA A 217 6.20 3.34 10.68
N GLU A 218 6.59 4.14 11.69
CA GLU A 218 5.66 4.73 12.67
C GLU A 218 4.61 5.66 12.02
N GLY A 219 4.98 6.37 10.96
CA GLY A 219 4.04 7.22 10.21
C GLY A 219 3.03 6.42 9.40
N ILE A 220 3.41 5.24 8.93
CA ILE A 220 2.55 4.35 8.14
C ILE A 220 1.61 3.55 9.07
N GLN A 221 2.04 3.22 10.29
CA GLN A 221 1.27 2.52 11.31
C GLN A 221 0.03 3.32 11.77
#